data_a94d6dcf28287b9aa143186b7fc24338
#
_entry.id   a94d6dcf28287b9aa143186b7fc24338
#
_cell.length_a   1.000
_cell.length_b   1.000
_cell.length_c   1.000
_cell.angle_alpha   90.00
_cell.angle_beta   90.00
_cell.angle_gamma   90.00
#
_symmetry.space_group_name_H-M   'P 1'
#
loop_
_entity.id
_entity.type
_entity.pdbx_description
1 polymer ?
#
loop_
_entity_poly.entity_id
_entity_poly.type
_entity_poly.pdbx_seq_one_letter_code
_entity_poly.pdbx_strand_id
1 'polypeptide(L)'
;MKTNIIPTDGMVITEDTTFAPGTYALPNGITIGADGVTVAGEGVLIVSPQQVGVGVAAQGRRGVTVRGLSLNGFYHGLRFDDCEGVTVQNVNVRGTQEIEGIDTFLYLWLPIEKTYGGAILLNNVRGGTLLNCDLQHQMNGVLLYNTSGVTMEKCNASFNSGWGVYLSNANENTIQDNQLDFCNRVYRRPEDGSIRVEADAAAIVLVKGSSRNRFLRNSCLCGGDGVFVAGYEHPGVVTPCNDNLFEENDCRLSPNNAIESTFSRGNIFRRNDCSRSNYGFWMGFSWDNVLEENIVEFNRWVGIAVEHGHNFTIRNNRIRLNGEGVRLWTRSAVGEGVMPYWPGYEVAYDFTLENNLFETNHTGFMGYTGEKITDRECRAFHLRGNTFRDNRVGASFSRVQDSTLSDNQFVSNVEAAVRLVGKPGVTVGANTFEANAADVAEI
;
A
#
# COMPACT_ATOMS: atom_id res chain seq x y z
N MET A 1 -23.94 22.19 -34.69
CA MET A 1 -23.03 21.08 -34.36
C MET A 1 -21.63 21.71 -34.32
N LYS A 2 -20.89 21.54 -33.18
CA LYS A 2 -19.48 21.93 -33.14
C LYS A 2 -18.74 21.08 -34.18
N THR A 3 -17.95 21.70 -35.05
CA THR A 3 -17.19 21.00 -36.10
C THR A 3 -16.03 20.25 -35.41
N ASN A 4 -15.93 18.94 -35.61
CA ASN A 4 -14.78 18.19 -35.15
C ASN A 4 -13.53 18.65 -35.89
N ILE A 5 -12.44 18.92 -35.18
CA ILE A 5 -11.18 19.36 -35.80
C ILE A 5 -10.17 18.21 -35.86
N ILE A 6 -9.26 18.28 -36.80
CA ILE A 6 -8.11 17.37 -36.91
C ILE A 6 -7.02 17.88 -35.98
N PRO A 7 -6.57 17.10 -34.97
CA PRO A 7 -5.48 17.56 -34.13
C PRO A 7 -4.16 17.63 -34.90
N THR A 8 -3.32 18.58 -34.54
CA THR A 8 -1.96 18.75 -35.10
C THR A 8 -0.92 18.67 -33.99
N ASP A 9 0.28 18.23 -34.31
CA ASP A 9 1.36 18.03 -33.37
C ASP A 9 1.77 19.35 -32.69
N GLY A 10 1.86 19.35 -31.35
CA GLY A 10 2.14 20.53 -30.54
C GLY A 10 1.01 21.57 -30.47
N MET A 11 -0.20 21.25 -30.90
CA MET A 11 -1.36 22.13 -30.87
C MET A 11 -1.65 22.69 -29.48
N VAL A 12 -1.96 24.00 -29.40
CA VAL A 12 -2.45 24.63 -28.16
C VAL A 12 -3.95 24.84 -28.25
N ILE A 13 -4.69 24.33 -27.29
CA ILE A 13 -6.15 24.40 -27.21
C ILE A 13 -6.56 25.48 -26.21
N THR A 14 -7.32 26.47 -26.67
CA THR A 14 -7.77 27.61 -25.86
C THR A 14 -9.29 27.73 -25.73
N GLU A 15 -10.03 26.81 -26.36
CA GLU A 15 -11.50 26.73 -26.30
C GLU A 15 -11.96 25.29 -26.37
N ASP A 16 -13.21 25.01 -25.98
CA ASP A 16 -13.79 23.69 -26.04
C ASP A 16 -13.63 23.06 -27.41
N THR A 17 -12.92 21.94 -27.45
CA THR A 17 -12.52 21.28 -28.68
C THR A 17 -12.95 19.83 -28.70
N THR A 18 -13.52 19.40 -29.84
CA THR A 18 -13.78 17.98 -30.10
C THR A 18 -12.97 17.56 -31.33
N PHE A 19 -12.17 16.52 -31.20
CA PHE A 19 -11.37 16.00 -32.31
C PHE A 19 -12.18 15.04 -33.19
N ALA A 20 -11.86 15.05 -34.49
CA ALA A 20 -12.37 14.07 -35.43
C ALA A 20 -11.82 12.67 -35.11
N PRO A 21 -12.64 11.61 -35.17
CA PRO A 21 -12.15 10.24 -35.01
C PRO A 21 -11.01 9.93 -35.98
N GLY A 22 -9.98 9.23 -35.51
CA GLY A 22 -8.82 8.86 -36.33
C GLY A 22 -7.59 8.55 -35.49
N THR A 23 -6.50 8.17 -36.18
CA THR A 23 -5.17 7.93 -35.55
C THR A 23 -4.21 9.03 -35.99
N TYR A 24 -3.57 9.64 -35.00
CA TYR A 24 -2.73 10.82 -35.20
C TYR A 24 -1.36 10.63 -34.56
N ALA A 25 -0.28 10.76 -35.32
CA ALA A 25 1.10 10.76 -34.81
C ALA A 25 1.44 12.18 -34.33
N LEU A 26 1.41 12.40 -33.03
CA LEU A 26 1.64 13.70 -32.39
C LEU A 26 2.70 13.57 -31.29
N PRO A 27 3.98 13.39 -31.60
CA PRO A 27 5.03 13.14 -30.60
C PRO A 27 5.22 14.29 -29.61
N ASN A 28 4.88 15.53 -29.96
CA ASN A 28 4.88 16.68 -29.06
C ASN A 28 3.52 16.88 -28.34
N GLY A 29 2.53 16.02 -28.61
CA GLY A 29 1.22 16.02 -27.96
C GLY A 29 0.39 17.28 -28.18
N ILE A 30 -0.44 17.58 -27.19
CA ILE A 30 -1.39 18.70 -27.19
C ILE A 30 -1.28 19.43 -25.85
N THR A 31 -1.35 20.77 -25.88
CA THR A 31 -1.35 21.60 -24.67
C THR A 31 -2.68 22.33 -24.50
N ILE A 32 -3.27 22.22 -23.29
CA ILE A 32 -4.45 23.02 -22.92
C ILE A 32 -3.96 24.37 -22.40
N GLY A 33 -4.26 25.45 -23.16
CA GLY A 33 -3.74 26.81 -22.95
C GLY A 33 -4.70 27.75 -22.20
N ALA A 34 -5.93 27.33 -21.87
CA ALA A 34 -6.91 28.20 -21.21
C ALA A 34 -7.68 27.46 -20.11
N ASP A 35 -8.28 28.20 -19.20
CA ASP A 35 -9.11 27.70 -18.11
C ASP A 35 -10.49 27.25 -18.62
N GLY A 36 -11.11 26.27 -17.94
CA GLY A 36 -12.46 25.78 -18.23
C GLY A 36 -12.61 25.03 -19.55
N VAL A 37 -11.51 24.71 -20.22
CA VAL A 37 -11.52 24.08 -21.55
C VAL A 37 -11.79 22.58 -21.44
N THR A 38 -12.63 22.08 -22.32
CA THR A 38 -12.88 20.65 -22.55
C THR A 38 -12.20 20.20 -23.83
N VAL A 39 -11.35 19.18 -23.75
CA VAL A 39 -10.80 18.43 -24.89
C VAL A 39 -11.47 17.07 -24.94
N ALA A 40 -12.17 16.79 -26.04
CA ALA A 40 -12.91 15.54 -26.23
C ALA A 40 -12.54 14.85 -27.54
N GLY A 41 -12.60 13.50 -27.58
CA GLY A 41 -12.27 12.77 -28.80
C GLY A 41 -12.60 11.29 -28.76
N GLU A 42 -13.87 10.95 -28.86
CA GLU A 42 -14.27 9.55 -29.00
C GLU A 42 -13.78 8.98 -30.34
N GLY A 43 -13.13 7.80 -30.27
CA GLY A 43 -12.51 7.19 -31.45
C GLY A 43 -11.23 7.86 -31.92
N VAL A 44 -10.64 8.73 -31.12
CA VAL A 44 -9.35 9.38 -31.38
C VAL A 44 -8.22 8.60 -30.70
N LEU A 45 -7.20 8.21 -31.47
CA LEU A 45 -5.95 7.65 -30.98
C LEU A 45 -4.80 8.59 -31.29
N ILE A 46 -4.09 9.07 -30.28
CA ILE A 46 -2.88 9.87 -30.40
C ILE A 46 -1.68 9.01 -30.04
N VAL A 47 -0.65 9.01 -30.88
CA VAL A 47 0.52 8.14 -30.70
C VAL A 47 1.84 8.91 -30.71
N SER A 48 2.80 8.46 -29.86
CA SER A 48 4.20 8.87 -29.86
C SER A 48 5.08 7.61 -29.94
N PRO A 49 5.54 7.22 -31.13
CA PRO A 49 6.25 5.94 -31.32
C PRO A 49 7.57 5.81 -30.56
N GLN A 50 8.14 6.92 -30.11
CA GLN A 50 9.44 6.95 -29.40
C GLN A 50 9.30 6.84 -27.87
N GLN A 51 8.10 6.74 -27.34
CA GLN A 51 7.82 6.77 -25.89
C GLN A 51 8.38 8.01 -25.18
N VAL A 52 8.30 9.15 -25.83
CA VAL A 52 8.76 10.46 -25.31
C VAL A 52 7.62 11.46 -25.25
N GLY A 53 7.83 12.56 -24.52
CA GLY A 53 6.88 13.67 -24.45
C GLY A 53 5.63 13.35 -23.62
N VAL A 54 4.64 14.20 -23.78
CA VAL A 54 3.35 14.14 -23.05
C VAL A 54 2.21 14.21 -24.06
N GLY A 55 1.27 13.26 -23.96
CA GLY A 55 0.15 13.22 -24.92
C GLY A 55 -0.80 14.42 -24.79
N VAL A 56 -1.24 14.74 -23.55
CA VAL A 56 -2.01 15.96 -23.24
C VAL A 56 -1.44 16.63 -22.01
N ALA A 57 -1.10 17.90 -22.09
CA ALA A 57 -0.54 18.67 -21.00
C ALA A 57 -1.37 19.92 -20.67
N ALA A 58 -1.40 20.29 -19.38
CA ALA A 58 -1.86 21.60 -18.92
C ALA A 58 -0.99 22.08 -17.77
N GLN A 59 -0.68 23.39 -17.74
CA GLN A 59 0.06 24.02 -16.65
C GLN A 59 -0.64 25.29 -16.19
N GLY A 60 -0.85 25.41 -14.85
CA GLY A 60 -1.46 26.58 -14.23
C GLY A 60 -2.91 26.81 -14.68
N ARG A 61 -3.67 25.75 -14.99
CA ARG A 61 -5.04 25.85 -15.49
C ARG A 61 -6.06 25.42 -14.45
N ARG A 62 -7.28 25.97 -14.57
CA ARG A 62 -8.42 25.66 -13.71
C ARG A 62 -9.56 25.07 -14.51
N GLY A 63 -10.23 24.05 -13.92
CA GLY A 63 -11.44 23.46 -14.47
C GLY A 63 -11.30 22.80 -15.85
N VAL A 64 -10.09 22.33 -16.19
CA VAL A 64 -9.86 21.65 -17.48
C VAL A 64 -10.43 20.24 -17.47
N THR A 65 -10.97 19.82 -18.62
CA THR A 65 -11.54 18.49 -18.82
C THR A 65 -10.93 17.80 -20.03
N VAL A 66 -10.48 16.54 -19.85
CA VAL A 66 -10.05 15.66 -20.93
C VAL A 66 -10.92 14.41 -20.93
N ARG A 67 -11.55 14.08 -22.07
CA ARG A 67 -12.43 12.91 -22.12
C ARG A 67 -12.41 12.16 -23.46
N GLY A 68 -12.59 10.84 -23.37
CA GLY A 68 -12.82 9.96 -24.53
C GLY A 68 -11.62 9.77 -25.47
N LEU A 69 -10.41 10.18 -25.06
CA LEU A 69 -9.18 10.04 -25.84
C LEU A 69 -8.50 8.69 -25.57
N SER A 70 -7.83 8.16 -26.60
CA SER A 70 -6.85 7.09 -26.45
C SER A 70 -5.44 7.65 -26.74
N LEU A 71 -4.47 7.34 -25.86
CA LEU A 71 -3.09 7.79 -25.94
C LEU A 71 -2.14 6.58 -25.88
N ASN A 72 -1.12 6.56 -26.73
CA ASN A 72 -0.20 5.43 -26.76
C ASN A 72 1.26 5.88 -27.01
N GLY A 73 2.20 5.31 -26.27
CA GLY A 73 3.63 5.45 -26.52
C GLY A 73 4.25 6.79 -26.10
N PHE A 74 3.72 7.44 -25.09
CA PHE A 74 4.30 8.66 -24.49
C PHE A 74 5.20 8.34 -23.29
N TYR A 75 5.96 9.33 -22.81
CA TYR A 75 6.56 9.26 -21.47
C TYR A 75 5.47 9.34 -20.41
N HIS A 76 4.60 10.36 -20.50
CA HIS A 76 3.34 10.45 -19.77
C HIS A 76 2.17 10.60 -20.75
N GLY A 77 1.09 9.84 -20.52
CA GLY A 77 -0.13 10.02 -21.32
C GLY A 77 -0.73 11.41 -21.11
N LEU A 78 -1.03 11.73 -19.85
CA LEU A 78 -1.51 13.07 -19.45
C LEU A 78 -0.61 13.61 -18.33
N ARG A 79 -0.39 14.93 -18.37
CA ARG A 79 0.34 15.64 -17.31
C ARG A 79 -0.30 16.98 -16.98
N PHE A 80 -0.58 17.19 -15.71
CA PHE A 80 -1.15 18.41 -15.18
C PHE A 80 -0.23 18.96 -14.08
N ASP A 81 0.34 20.14 -14.31
CA ASP A 81 1.18 20.84 -13.35
C ASP A 81 0.48 22.11 -12.87
N ASP A 82 0.50 22.37 -11.55
CA ASP A 82 -0.05 23.59 -10.93
C ASP A 82 -1.52 23.87 -11.27
N CYS A 83 -2.33 22.83 -11.43
CA CYS A 83 -3.73 22.94 -11.88
C CYS A 83 -4.73 22.83 -10.73
N GLU A 84 -5.98 23.28 -10.99
CA GLU A 84 -7.09 23.17 -10.03
C GLU A 84 -8.35 22.60 -10.72
N GLY A 85 -9.01 21.62 -10.08
CA GLY A 85 -10.28 21.07 -10.57
C GLY A 85 -10.16 20.32 -11.91
N VAL A 86 -9.11 19.52 -12.08
CA VAL A 86 -8.88 18.72 -13.30
C VAL A 86 -9.89 17.59 -13.40
N THR A 87 -10.50 17.38 -14.55
CA THR A 87 -11.35 16.22 -14.83
C THR A 87 -10.77 15.39 -15.98
N VAL A 88 -10.53 14.09 -15.72
CA VAL A 88 -10.16 13.11 -16.74
C VAL A 88 -11.19 11.99 -16.74
N GLN A 89 -11.85 11.76 -17.86
CA GLN A 89 -12.96 10.81 -17.94
C GLN A 89 -12.92 9.96 -19.20
N ASN A 90 -13.13 8.65 -19.07
CA ASN A 90 -13.20 7.72 -20.20
C ASN A 90 -11.97 7.80 -21.11
N VAL A 91 -10.79 7.98 -20.54
CA VAL A 91 -9.52 8.06 -21.27
C VAL A 91 -8.82 6.71 -21.20
N ASN A 92 -8.21 6.32 -22.31
CA ASN A 92 -7.43 5.10 -22.42
C ASN A 92 -5.94 5.47 -22.65
N VAL A 93 -5.03 4.98 -21.81
CA VAL A 93 -3.59 5.20 -21.97
C VAL A 93 -2.87 3.86 -21.97
N ARG A 94 -1.94 3.66 -22.89
CA ARG A 94 -1.13 2.45 -23.02
C ARG A 94 0.32 2.76 -23.36
N GLY A 95 1.22 1.84 -22.97
CA GLY A 95 2.58 1.79 -23.48
C GLY A 95 3.41 3.03 -23.15
N THR A 96 3.28 3.60 -21.96
CA THR A 96 4.19 4.66 -21.49
C THR A 96 5.60 4.10 -21.31
N GLN A 97 6.62 4.99 -21.27
CA GLN A 97 8.00 4.55 -21.19
C GLN A 97 8.25 3.63 -19.98
N GLU A 98 8.81 2.47 -20.24
CA GLU A 98 9.18 1.45 -19.26
C GLU A 98 10.66 1.56 -18.86
N ILE A 99 11.00 1.02 -17.69
CA ILE A 99 12.39 0.73 -17.34
C ILE A 99 12.80 -0.54 -18.10
N GLU A 100 13.88 -0.45 -18.88
CA GLU A 100 14.41 -1.58 -19.62
C GLU A 100 15.08 -2.62 -18.70
N GLY A 101 14.85 -3.89 -19.00
CA GLY A 101 15.48 -5.01 -18.31
C GLY A 101 14.95 -5.26 -16.89
N ILE A 102 15.70 -6.09 -16.15
CA ILE A 102 15.32 -6.56 -14.80
C ILE A 102 16.38 -6.25 -13.74
N ASP A 103 17.38 -5.43 -14.05
CA ASP A 103 18.52 -5.16 -13.16
C ASP A 103 18.33 -3.88 -12.32
N THR A 104 17.21 -3.19 -12.48
CA THR A 104 16.89 -1.95 -11.76
C THR A 104 15.77 -2.20 -10.77
N PHE A 105 16.07 -2.02 -9.48
CA PHE A 105 15.05 -1.95 -8.41
C PHE A 105 14.38 -0.56 -8.43
N LEU A 106 13.07 -0.49 -8.23
CA LEU A 106 12.33 0.78 -8.23
C LEU A 106 12.79 1.67 -7.07
N TYR A 107 13.17 2.89 -7.39
CA TYR A 107 13.47 3.87 -6.35
C TYR A 107 12.22 4.69 -6.03
N LEU A 108 11.71 4.52 -4.83
CA LEU A 108 10.41 5.07 -4.39
C LEU A 108 10.39 6.60 -4.26
N TRP A 109 11.52 7.26 -4.05
CA TRP A 109 11.57 8.66 -3.64
C TRP A 109 12.13 9.59 -4.72
N LEU A 110 11.91 9.26 -5.99
CA LEU A 110 12.36 10.12 -7.09
C LEU A 110 11.73 11.52 -7.00
N PRO A 111 12.51 12.57 -7.27
CA PRO A 111 11.94 13.89 -7.49
C PRO A 111 11.13 13.90 -8.79
N ILE A 112 10.21 14.86 -8.91
CA ILE A 112 9.27 14.93 -10.03
C ILE A 112 9.97 14.99 -11.41
N GLU A 113 11.13 15.60 -11.47
CA GLU A 113 11.92 15.76 -12.71
C GLU A 113 12.53 14.44 -13.20
N LYS A 114 12.58 13.43 -12.33
CA LYS A 114 13.16 12.11 -12.63
C LYS A 114 12.14 10.98 -12.46
N THR A 115 10.87 11.32 -12.26
CA THR A 115 9.84 10.30 -12.07
C THR A 115 9.73 9.37 -13.26
N TYR A 116 9.33 8.14 -13.04
CA TYR A 116 9.12 7.15 -14.11
C TYR A 116 7.93 7.53 -14.99
N GLY A 117 7.87 6.97 -16.20
CA GLY A 117 6.73 7.10 -17.10
C GLY A 117 5.41 6.65 -16.46
N GLY A 118 4.29 7.22 -16.87
CA GLY A 118 2.98 6.87 -16.33
C GLY A 118 1.81 7.37 -17.16
N ALA A 119 0.64 6.78 -16.95
CA ALA A 119 -0.54 7.17 -17.72
C ALA A 119 -0.99 8.59 -17.39
N ILE A 120 -1.11 8.92 -16.10
CA ILE A 120 -1.55 10.23 -15.64
C ILE A 120 -0.59 10.72 -14.56
N LEU A 121 -0.01 11.89 -14.75
CA LEU A 121 0.79 12.60 -13.76
C LEU A 121 0.08 13.86 -13.31
N LEU A 122 -0.21 13.99 -12.02
CA LEU A 122 -0.71 15.19 -11.37
C LEU A 122 0.38 15.74 -10.45
N ASN A 123 0.86 16.96 -10.69
CA ASN A 123 1.84 17.63 -9.87
C ASN A 123 1.32 18.98 -9.38
N ASN A 124 1.27 19.16 -8.07
CA ASN A 124 0.71 20.36 -7.43
C ASN A 124 -0.73 20.67 -7.90
N VAL A 125 -1.56 19.61 -7.99
CA VAL A 125 -2.96 19.73 -8.41
C VAL A 125 -3.85 19.78 -7.16
N ARG A 126 -4.84 20.68 -7.17
CA ARG A 126 -5.84 20.82 -6.11
C ARG A 126 -7.23 20.49 -6.62
N GLY A 127 -7.82 19.44 -6.05
CA GLY A 127 -9.12 18.94 -6.47
C GLY A 127 -9.12 18.40 -7.89
N GLY A 128 -10.03 17.50 -8.16
CA GLY A 128 -10.20 16.90 -9.49
C GLY A 128 -10.81 15.53 -9.44
N THR A 129 -11.11 14.99 -10.62
CA THR A 129 -11.72 13.68 -10.76
C THR A 129 -11.08 12.89 -11.89
N LEU A 130 -10.65 11.68 -11.60
CA LEU A 130 -10.24 10.67 -12.57
C LEU A 130 -11.33 9.59 -12.57
N LEU A 131 -12.10 9.48 -13.64
CA LEU A 131 -13.29 8.64 -13.69
C LEU A 131 -13.28 7.70 -14.88
N ASN A 132 -13.50 6.40 -14.62
CA ASN A 132 -13.70 5.38 -15.65
C ASN A 132 -12.60 5.38 -16.72
N CYS A 133 -11.32 5.50 -16.30
CA CYS A 133 -10.18 5.49 -17.20
C CYS A 133 -9.55 4.09 -17.26
N ASP A 134 -9.05 3.73 -18.44
CA ASP A 134 -8.30 2.51 -18.67
C ASP A 134 -6.80 2.84 -18.80
N LEU A 135 -6.02 2.52 -17.76
CA LEU A 135 -4.64 2.92 -17.55
C LEU A 135 -3.72 1.71 -17.37
N GLN A 136 -4.01 0.63 -18.08
CA GLN A 136 -3.32 -0.66 -17.97
C GLN A 136 -2.09 -0.76 -18.91
N HIS A 137 -1.24 -1.76 -18.66
CA HIS A 137 -0.15 -2.20 -19.52
C HIS A 137 0.87 -1.10 -19.84
N GLN A 138 1.49 -0.55 -18.80
CA GLN A 138 2.52 0.48 -18.89
C GLN A 138 3.39 0.49 -17.63
N MET A 139 4.30 1.47 -17.50
CA MET A 139 5.14 1.59 -16.32
C MET A 139 4.31 1.90 -15.06
N ASN A 140 3.56 2.99 -15.05
CA ASN A 140 2.71 3.37 -13.91
C ASN A 140 1.33 3.84 -14.35
N GLY A 141 0.32 3.60 -13.52
CA GLY A 141 -1.04 4.10 -13.77
C GLY A 141 -1.15 5.58 -13.44
N VAL A 142 -1.29 5.96 -12.18
CA VAL A 142 -1.49 7.34 -11.73
C VAL A 142 -0.39 7.76 -10.76
N LEU A 143 0.25 8.89 -11.03
CA LEU A 143 1.29 9.49 -10.21
C LEU A 143 0.78 10.82 -9.62
N LEU A 144 0.69 10.92 -8.30
CA LEU A 144 0.24 12.09 -7.56
C LEU A 144 1.43 12.69 -6.79
N TYR A 145 1.94 13.84 -7.24
CA TYR A 145 2.98 14.60 -6.57
C TYR A 145 2.41 15.89 -5.99
N ASN A 146 2.63 16.18 -4.71
CA ASN A 146 2.18 17.42 -4.06
C ASN A 146 0.70 17.75 -4.30
N THR A 147 -0.13 16.73 -4.46
CA THR A 147 -1.51 16.83 -4.97
C THR A 147 -2.51 16.54 -3.87
N SER A 148 -3.63 17.27 -3.86
CA SER A 148 -4.64 17.13 -2.82
C SER A 148 -6.07 17.22 -3.34
N GLY A 149 -7.01 16.52 -2.64
CA GLY A 149 -8.44 16.60 -2.90
C GLY A 149 -8.88 15.97 -4.22
N VAL A 150 -8.08 15.06 -4.79
CA VAL A 150 -8.42 14.34 -6.03
C VAL A 150 -9.20 13.08 -5.70
N THR A 151 -10.23 12.80 -6.48
CA THR A 151 -10.96 11.53 -6.46
C THR A 151 -10.63 10.71 -7.71
N MET A 152 -10.13 9.48 -7.51
CA MET A 152 -9.99 8.47 -8.56
C MET A 152 -11.02 7.36 -8.34
N GLU A 153 -11.88 7.13 -9.33
CA GLU A 153 -12.99 6.19 -9.19
C GLU A 153 -13.21 5.38 -10.47
N LYS A 154 -13.50 4.09 -10.30
CA LYS A 154 -13.84 3.15 -11.40
C LYS A 154 -12.81 3.12 -12.53
N CYS A 155 -11.55 3.37 -12.19
CA CYS A 155 -10.44 3.26 -13.12
C CYS A 155 -9.82 1.86 -13.05
N ASN A 156 -9.24 1.43 -14.17
CA ASN A 156 -8.44 0.22 -14.22
C ASN A 156 -6.98 0.59 -14.50
N ALA A 157 -6.11 0.42 -13.50
CA ALA A 157 -4.68 0.62 -13.63
C ALA A 157 -3.92 -0.67 -13.30
N SER A 158 -4.43 -1.81 -13.76
CA SER A 158 -3.84 -3.14 -13.60
C SER A 158 -2.69 -3.38 -14.60
N PHE A 159 -1.90 -4.43 -14.35
CA PHE A 159 -0.83 -4.90 -15.24
C PHE A 159 0.24 -3.82 -15.54
N ASN A 160 0.47 -2.93 -14.60
CA ASN A 160 1.55 -1.96 -14.69
C ASN A 160 2.83 -2.55 -14.09
N SER A 161 3.98 -2.31 -14.71
CA SER A 161 5.26 -2.90 -14.27
C SER A 161 5.85 -2.19 -13.05
N GLY A 162 5.32 -1.03 -12.67
CA GLY A 162 5.64 -0.30 -11.46
C GLY A 162 4.42 -0.22 -10.54
N TRP A 163 3.76 0.93 -10.52
CA TRP A 163 2.68 1.21 -9.57
C TRP A 163 1.33 1.40 -10.25
N GLY A 164 0.28 0.90 -9.61
CA GLY A 164 -1.09 1.23 -9.99
C GLY A 164 -1.39 2.71 -9.68
N VAL A 165 -1.20 3.10 -8.41
CA VAL A 165 -1.32 4.49 -7.93
C VAL A 165 -0.16 4.81 -6.99
N TYR A 166 0.52 5.91 -7.24
CA TYR A 166 1.64 6.38 -6.44
C TYR A 166 1.38 7.78 -5.90
N LEU A 167 1.64 7.99 -4.61
CA LEU A 167 1.43 9.23 -3.88
C LEU A 167 2.75 9.70 -3.25
N SER A 168 3.21 10.91 -3.60
CA SER A 168 4.38 11.56 -3.03
C SER A 168 4.00 12.94 -2.49
N ASN A 169 4.02 13.13 -1.17
CA ASN A 169 3.50 14.33 -0.51
C ASN A 169 2.06 14.69 -0.98
N ALA A 170 1.23 13.66 -1.19
CA ALA A 170 -0.12 13.82 -1.70
C ALA A 170 -1.14 13.52 -0.60
N ASN A 171 -2.06 14.45 -0.35
CA ASN A 171 -2.87 14.46 0.84
C ASN A 171 -4.36 14.61 0.53
N GLU A 172 -5.23 14.05 1.40
CA GLU A 172 -6.68 14.26 1.32
C GLU A 172 -7.31 13.79 0.00
N ASN A 173 -6.68 12.80 -0.65
CA ASN A 173 -7.19 12.20 -1.89
C ASN A 173 -8.09 10.99 -1.56
N THR A 174 -9.00 10.67 -2.47
CA THR A 174 -9.87 9.49 -2.38
C THR A 174 -9.65 8.60 -3.59
N ILE A 175 -9.21 7.37 -3.37
CA ILE A 175 -8.97 6.33 -4.37
C ILE A 175 -9.96 5.21 -4.09
N GLN A 176 -11.01 5.09 -4.91
CA GLN A 176 -12.11 4.18 -4.60
C GLN A 176 -12.63 3.40 -5.79
N ASP A 177 -13.08 2.17 -5.53
CA ASP A 177 -13.75 1.31 -6.52
C ASP A 177 -12.91 1.09 -7.80
N ASN A 178 -11.54 1.04 -7.65
CA ASN A 178 -10.62 0.85 -8.77
C ASN A 178 -10.13 -0.59 -8.85
N GLN A 179 -9.69 -0.99 -10.03
CA GLN A 179 -8.97 -2.23 -10.28
C GLN A 179 -7.48 -1.90 -10.50
N LEU A 180 -6.62 -2.40 -9.58
CA LEU A 180 -5.19 -2.12 -9.53
C LEU A 180 -4.38 -3.43 -9.46
N ASP A 181 -4.86 -4.46 -10.13
CA ASP A 181 -4.36 -5.82 -10.03
C ASP A 181 -3.06 -6.03 -10.83
N PHE A 182 -2.22 -6.97 -10.40
CA PHE A 182 -1.01 -7.36 -11.12
C PHE A 182 -0.02 -6.21 -11.35
N CYS A 183 0.04 -5.24 -10.45
CA CYS A 183 1.09 -4.22 -10.46
C CYS A 183 2.34 -4.81 -9.85
N ASN A 184 3.16 -5.45 -10.68
CA ASN A 184 4.38 -6.13 -10.25
C ASN A 184 5.40 -6.23 -11.38
N ARG A 185 6.66 -6.50 -11.04
CA ARG A 185 7.74 -6.77 -11.98
C ARG A 185 8.71 -7.79 -11.41
N VAL A 186 9.53 -8.34 -12.25
CA VAL A 186 10.68 -9.14 -11.83
C VAL A 186 11.92 -8.27 -11.72
N TYR A 187 12.78 -8.63 -10.77
CA TYR A 187 14.02 -7.94 -10.47
C TYR A 187 15.14 -8.96 -10.24
N ARG A 188 16.32 -8.69 -10.80
CA ARG A 188 17.52 -9.49 -10.56
C ARG A 188 18.34 -8.87 -9.44
N ARG A 189 18.51 -9.60 -8.36
CA ARG A 189 19.33 -9.14 -7.22
C ARG A 189 20.82 -9.08 -7.61
N PRO A 190 21.50 -7.94 -7.35
CA PRO A 190 22.93 -7.83 -7.63
C PRO A 190 23.79 -8.78 -6.79
N GLU A 191 23.34 -9.10 -5.56
CA GLU A 191 24.16 -9.83 -4.59
C GLU A 191 24.33 -11.32 -4.95
N ASP A 192 23.31 -11.92 -5.54
CA ASP A 192 23.31 -13.38 -5.82
C ASP A 192 22.80 -13.74 -7.22
N GLY A 193 22.41 -12.75 -8.02
CA GLY A 193 21.86 -12.95 -9.38
C GLY A 193 20.47 -13.58 -9.41
N SER A 194 19.84 -13.83 -8.26
CA SER A 194 18.51 -14.45 -8.21
C SER A 194 17.44 -13.51 -8.75
N ILE A 195 16.48 -14.08 -9.51
CA ILE A 195 15.32 -13.34 -10.02
C ILE A 195 14.19 -13.47 -9.01
N ARG A 196 13.61 -12.35 -8.62
CA ARG A 196 12.51 -12.25 -7.65
C ARG A 196 11.42 -11.31 -8.15
N VAL A 197 10.22 -11.42 -7.57
CA VAL A 197 9.23 -10.36 -7.67
C VAL A 197 9.72 -9.19 -6.84
N GLU A 198 9.64 -7.99 -7.40
CA GLU A 198 10.01 -6.77 -6.71
C GLU A 198 8.89 -6.35 -5.75
N ALA A 199 9.21 -6.24 -4.46
CA ALA A 199 8.24 -5.90 -3.41
C ALA A 199 7.64 -4.50 -3.62
N ASP A 200 8.49 -3.54 -4.00
CA ASP A 200 8.12 -2.13 -4.13
C ASP A 200 7.30 -1.80 -5.38
N ALA A 201 7.14 -2.75 -6.33
CA ALA A 201 6.16 -2.65 -7.40
C ALA A 201 4.79 -3.07 -6.83
N ALA A 202 3.91 -2.11 -6.59
CA ALA A 202 2.69 -2.33 -5.81
C ALA A 202 1.45 -1.68 -6.44
N ALA A 203 0.27 -2.16 -6.06
CA ALA A 203 -0.98 -1.56 -6.50
C ALA A 203 -1.11 -0.11 -6.02
N ILE A 204 -0.76 0.16 -4.75
CA ILE A 204 -0.82 1.50 -4.14
C ILE A 204 0.48 1.75 -3.36
N VAL A 205 1.12 2.90 -3.60
CA VAL A 205 2.34 3.33 -2.89
C VAL A 205 2.17 4.73 -2.32
N LEU A 206 2.52 4.91 -1.03
CA LEU A 206 2.53 6.20 -0.35
C LEU A 206 3.94 6.50 0.17
N VAL A 207 4.48 7.67 -0.17
CA VAL A 207 5.78 8.15 0.32
C VAL A 207 5.72 9.63 0.70
N LYS A 208 6.79 10.13 1.32
CA LYS A 208 7.03 11.57 1.58
C LYS A 208 5.88 12.28 2.27
N GLY A 209 5.31 11.65 3.32
CA GLY A 209 4.29 12.28 4.14
C GLY A 209 2.88 12.29 3.54
N SER A 210 2.60 11.43 2.56
CA SER A 210 1.26 11.29 1.97
C SER A 210 0.24 10.86 3.03
N SER A 211 -0.63 11.78 3.44
CA SER A 211 -1.44 11.63 4.65
C SER A 211 -2.92 12.00 4.43
N ARG A 212 -3.80 11.51 5.30
CA ARG A 212 -5.24 11.77 5.29
C ARG A 212 -5.94 11.38 3.98
N ASN A 213 -5.38 10.37 3.28
CA ASN A 213 -5.99 9.81 2.08
C ASN A 213 -6.96 8.68 2.45
N ARG A 214 -7.87 8.38 1.54
CA ARG A 214 -8.86 7.31 1.68
C ARG A 214 -8.75 6.34 0.52
N PHE A 215 -8.52 5.07 0.82
CA PHE A 215 -8.44 3.96 -0.13
C PHE A 215 -9.59 3.00 0.15
N LEU A 216 -10.62 3.01 -0.71
CA LEU A 216 -11.89 2.36 -0.42
C LEU A 216 -12.25 1.36 -1.53
N ARG A 217 -12.50 0.10 -1.18
CA ARG A 217 -13.01 -0.95 -2.09
C ARG A 217 -12.21 -1.11 -3.38
N ASN A 218 -10.89 -0.96 -3.31
CA ASN A 218 -10.03 -1.21 -4.46
C ASN A 218 -9.65 -2.69 -4.52
N SER A 219 -9.51 -3.22 -5.74
CA SER A 219 -8.86 -4.49 -6.00
C SER A 219 -7.36 -4.24 -6.19
N CYS A 220 -6.52 -4.86 -5.35
CA CYS A 220 -5.07 -4.71 -5.31
C CYS A 220 -4.39 -6.10 -5.36
N LEU A 221 -4.90 -6.99 -6.20
CA LEU A 221 -4.47 -8.39 -6.27
C LEU A 221 -3.11 -8.56 -6.93
N CYS A 222 -2.30 -9.49 -6.41
CA CYS A 222 -1.07 -9.92 -7.08
C CYS A 222 -0.06 -8.78 -7.37
N GLY A 223 -0.06 -7.72 -6.60
CA GLY A 223 1.03 -6.73 -6.61
C GLY A 223 2.32 -7.33 -6.06
N GLY A 224 3.47 -6.72 -6.22
CA GLY A 224 4.65 -7.06 -5.42
C GLY A 224 4.30 -6.97 -3.94
N ASP A 225 3.89 -5.79 -3.50
CA ASP A 225 2.95 -5.59 -2.37
C ASP A 225 1.56 -5.21 -2.91
N GLY A 226 0.49 -5.50 -2.17
CA GLY A 226 -0.83 -4.97 -2.49
C GLY A 226 -0.85 -3.46 -2.21
N VAL A 227 -0.45 -3.05 -1.01
CA VAL A 227 -0.30 -1.64 -0.59
C VAL A 227 1.04 -1.47 0.12
N PHE A 228 1.77 -0.41 -0.20
CA PHE A 228 2.99 -0.03 0.50
C PHE A 228 2.94 1.43 1.01
N VAL A 229 2.94 1.59 2.34
CA VAL A 229 3.04 2.88 3.03
C VAL A 229 4.46 3.01 3.58
N ALA A 230 5.32 3.73 2.87
CA ALA A 230 6.73 3.90 3.18
C ALA A 230 6.99 5.24 3.88
N GLY A 231 7.00 5.24 5.21
CA GLY A 231 7.29 6.42 6.03
C GLY A 231 8.77 6.71 6.26
N TYR A 232 9.65 5.95 5.63
CA TYR A 232 11.10 6.09 5.74
C TYR A 232 11.73 6.26 4.36
N GLU A 233 12.42 7.36 4.13
CA GLU A 233 13.17 7.64 2.90
C GLU A 233 14.65 7.33 3.14
N HIS A 234 15.23 6.47 2.30
CA HIS A 234 16.65 6.14 2.39
C HIS A 234 17.52 7.30 1.87
N PRO A 235 18.61 7.68 2.54
CA PRO A 235 19.25 7.07 3.71
C PRO A 235 18.96 7.78 5.06
N GLY A 236 17.82 7.51 5.67
CA GLY A 236 17.63 7.90 7.05
C GLY A 236 16.74 9.12 7.29
N VAL A 237 15.90 9.50 6.33
CA VAL A 237 14.91 10.55 6.49
C VAL A 237 13.55 9.93 6.77
N VAL A 238 12.94 10.28 7.89
CA VAL A 238 11.61 9.80 8.26
C VAL A 238 10.56 10.81 7.81
N THR A 239 9.66 10.38 6.93
CA THR A 239 8.56 11.17 6.35
C THR A 239 7.26 10.38 6.48
N PRO A 240 6.67 10.30 7.69
CA PRO A 240 5.55 9.42 7.98
C PRO A 240 4.32 9.73 7.13
N CYS A 241 3.69 8.69 6.62
CA CYS A 241 2.42 8.77 5.88
C CYS A 241 1.27 8.44 6.86
N ASN A 242 0.65 9.48 7.41
CA ASN A 242 -0.21 9.37 8.59
C ASN A 242 -1.70 9.51 8.26
N ASP A 243 -2.52 9.02 9.21
CA ASP A 243 -3.96 9.28 9.26
C ASP A 243 -4.70 8.87 7.96
N ASN A 244 -4.20 7.83 7.26
CA ASN A 244 -4.85 7.28 6.08
C ASN A 244 -5.87 6.22 6.47
N LEU A 245 -6.94 6.10 5.68
CA LEU A 245 -7.95 5.06 5.82
C LEU A 245 -7.85 4.07 4.65
N PHE A 246 -7.66 2.79 4.97
CA PHE A 246 -7.73 1.66 4.05
C PHE A 246 -8.94 0.80 4.42
N GLU A 247 -9.98 0.80 3.60
CA GLU A 247 -11.25 0.16 3.95
C GLU A 247 -11.80 -0.67 2.80
N GLU A 248 -12.16 -1.92 3.12
CA GLU A 248 -12.78 -2.86 2.19
C GLU A 248 -11.96 -3.14 0.92
N ASN A 249 -10.62 -3.02 0.98
CA ASN A 249 -9.77 -3.36 -0.14
C ASN A 249 -9.46 -4.85 -0.18
N ASP A 250 -9.35 -5.40 -1.38
CA ASP A 250 -8.89 -6.77 -1.63
C ASP A 250 -7.40 -6.75 -1.99
N CYS A 251 -6.54 -7.08 -1.02
CA CYS A 251 -5.07 -7.07 -1.16
C CYS A 251 -4.48 -8.49 -1.20
N ARG A 252 -5.26 -9.49 -1.59
CA ARG A 252 -4.84 -10.89 -1.60
C ARG A 252 -3.77 -11.20 -2.65
N LEU A 253 -3.10 -12.35 -2.43
CA LEU A 253 -2.21 -12.98 -3.41
C LEU A 253 -0.94 -12.19 -3.72
N SER A 254 -0.55 -11.25 -2.88
CA SER A 254 0.72 -10.54 -3.03
C SER A 254 1.88 -11.47 -2.66
N PRO A 255 2.88 -11.67 -3.52
CA PRO A 255 4.00 -12.54 -3.25
C PRO A 255 4.92 -12.04 -2.13
N ASN A 256 4.79 -10.80 -1.69
CA ASN A 256 5.43 -10.24 -0.51
C ASN A 256 4.38 -9.93 0.56
N ASN A 257 3.95 -8.69 0.72
CA ASN A 257 2.96 -8.31 1.74
C ASN A 257 1.61 -7.96 1.10
N ALA A 258 0.49 -8.35 1.71
CA ALA A 258 -0.80 -7.81 1.28
C ALA A 258 -0.86 -6.31 1.56
N ILE A 259 -0.46 -5.89 2.78
CA ILE A 259 -0.27 -4.49 3.14
C ILE A 259 1.04 -4.34 3.92
N GLU A 260 1.93 -3.48 3.45
CA GLU A 260 3.07 -2.98 4.19
C GLU A 260 2.83 -1.54 4.65
N SER A 261 3.08 -1.25 5.94
CA SER A 261 3.00 0.11 6.48
C SER A 261 4.08 0.32 7.52
N THR A 262 5.11 1.08 7.16
CA THR A 262 6.28 1.29 7.99
C THR A 262 6.46 2.76 8.35
N PHE A 263 7.00 3.05 9.55
CA PHE A 263 7.35 4.39 10.04
C PHE A 263 6.20 5.40 9.96
N SER A 264 4.96 4.96 10.16
CA SER A 264 3.76 5.77 9.97
C SER A 264 2.75 5.54 11.09
N ARG A 265 1.87 6.51 11.35
CA ARG A 265 0.93 6.45 12.47
C ARG A 265 -0.49 6.82 12.10
N GLY A 266 -1.42 6.48 13.01
CA GLY A 266 -2.82 6.92 12.92
C GLY A 266 -3.55 6.32 11.73
N ASN A 267 -2.95 5.34 11.04
CA ASN A 267 -3.59 4.69 9.89
C ASN A 267 -4.62 3.67 10.39
N ILE A 268 -5.75 3.61 9.72
CA ILE A 268 -6.84 2.68 10.00
C ILE A 268 -6.95 1.69 8.84
N PHE A 269 -6.82 0.41 9.17
CA PHE A 269 -7.00 -0.71 8.23
C PHE A 269 -8.24 -1.50 8.67
N ARG A 270 -9.34 -1.34 7.92
CA ARG A 270 -10.64 -1.86 8.31
C ARG A 270 -11.30 -2.67 7.21
N ARG A 271 -11.78 -3.87 7.53
CA ARG A 271 -12.52 -4.76 6.61
C ARG A 271 -11.79 -5.09 5.31
N ASN A 272 -10.43 -5.07 5.30
CA ASN A 272 -9.65 -5.49 4.15
C ASN A 272 -9.48 -7.01 4.14
N ASP A 273 -9.34 -7.59 2.94
CA ASP A 273 -8.89 -8.98 2.80
C ASP A 273 -7.38 -8.99 2.50
N CYS A 274 -6.59 -9.44 3.49
CA CYS A 274 -5.14 -9.49 3.46
C CYS A 274 -4.65 -10.95 3.53
N SER A 275 -5.15 -11.79 2.63
CA SER A 275 -4.97 -13.23 2.67
C SER A 275 -4.08 -13.76 1.54
N ARG A 276 -3.56 -14.99 1.69
CA ARG A 276 -2.83 -15.75 0.65
C ARG A 276 -1.54 -15.07 0.15
N SER A 277 -0.91 -14.28 1.01
CA SER A 277 0.36 -13.57 0.76
C SER A 277 1.50 -14.21 1.59
N ASN A 278 2.73 -13.67 1.53
CA ASN A 278 3.74 -14.07 2.50
C ASN A 278 3.39 -13.52 3.90
N TYR A 279 3.04 -12.23 3.94
CA TYR A 279 2.50 -11.58 5.15
C TYR A 279 1.15 -10.94 4.81
N GLY A 280 0.19 -11.03 5.73
CA GLY A 280 -1.04 -10.25 5.60
C GLY A 280 -0.77 -8.77 5.84
N PHE A 281 -0.13 -8.45 6.98
CA PHE A 281 0.35 -7.12 7.31
C PHE A 281 1.81 -7.17 7.74
N TRP A 282 2.62 -6.25 7.21
CA TRP A 282 3.96 -5.95 7.71
C TRP A 282 4.02 -4.49 8.16
N MET A 283 4.19 -4.23 9.49
CA MET A 283 3.97 -2.90 10.08
C MET A 283 5.12 -2.49 11.02
N GLY A 284 6.35 -2.55 10.51
CA GLY A 284 7.53 -2.24 11.31
C GLY A 284 7.66 -0.74 11.63
N PHE A 285 8.12 -0.41 12.85
CA PHE A 285 8.39 0.96 13.29
C PHE A 285 7.20 1.92 13.21
N SER A 286 5.99 1.39 13.21
CA SER A 286 4.75 2.15 13.13
C SER A 286 4.08 2.25 14.50
N TRP A 287 3.15 3.21 14.67
CA TRP A 287 2.49 3.42 15.95
C TRP A 287 1.10 4.03 15.79
N ASP A 288 0.30 3.98 16.87
CA ASP A 288 -1.07 4.52 16.92
C ASP A 288 -1.97 4.00 15.79
N ASN A 289 -1.74 2.78 15.29
CA ASN A 289 -2.52 2.22 14.17
C ASN A 289 -3.65 1.32 14.68
N VAL A 290 -4.72 1.24 13.89
CA VAL A 290 -5.88 0.39 14.16
C VAL A 290 -6.05 -0.63 13.04
N LEU A 291 -6.09 -1.92 13.38
CA LEU A 291 -6.42 -3.02 12.47
C LEU A 291 -7.72 -3.67 12.97
N GLU A 292 -8.82 -3.47 12.24
CA GLU A 292 -10.12 -3.96 12.70
C GLU A 292 -10.95 -4.63 11.60
N GLU A 293 -11.62 -5.71 11.98
CA GLU A 293 -12.56 -6.43 11.10
C GLU A 293 -11.92 -6.95 9.81
N ASN A 294 -10.59 -7.13 9.74
CA ASN A 294 -9.92 -7.63 8.56
C ASN A 294 -9.98 -9.16 8.49
N ILE A 295 -9.91 -9.68 7.25
CA ILE A 295 -9.71 -11.09 6.95
C ILE A 295 -8.21 -11.31 6.68
N VAL A 296 -7.57 -12.18 7.46
CA VAL A 296 -6.13 -12.41 7.43
C VAL A 296 -5.84 -13.90 7.43
N GLU A 297 -5.91 -14.52 6.26
CA GLU A 297 -5.94 -15.97 6.16
C GLU A 297 -4.91 -16.54 5.17
N PHE A 298 -4.44 -17.76 5.44
CA PHE A 298 -3.56 -18.51 4.54
C PHE A 298 -2.27 -17.78 4.19
N ASN A 299 -1.77 -16.89 5.04
CA ASN A 299 -0.49 -16.25 4.80
C ASN A 299 0.65 -17.21 5.17
N ARG A 300 1.66 -17.26 4.30
CA ARG A 300 2.74 -18.26 4.41
C ARG A 300 3.55 -18.12 5.70
N TRP A 301 3.80 -16.88 6.11
CA TRP A 301 4.61 -16.58 7.28
C TRP A 301 3.75 -16.06 8.42
N VAL A 302 3.32 -14.83 8.37
CA VAL A 302 2.61 -14.17 9.47
C VAL A 302 1.36 -13.46 8.96
N GLY A 303 0.26 -13.57 9.69
CA GLY A 303 -0.95 -12.79 9.42
C GLY A 303 -0.71 -11.30 9.67
N ILE A 304 -0.32 -10.92 10.89
CA ILE A 304 -0.01 -9.54 11.27
C ILE A 304 1.36 -9.50 11.95
N ALA A 305 2.33 -8.86 11.32
CA ALA A 305 3.71 -8.76 11.78
C ALA A 305 4.04 -7.31 12.14
N VAL A 306 4.39 -7.03 13.42
CA VAL A 306 4.79 -5.69 13.86
C VAL A 306 6.14 -5.75 14.57
N GLU A 307 7.15 -5.21 13.93
CA GLU A 307 8.51 -5.11 14.43
C GLU A 307 8.76 -3.71 15.01
N HIS A 308 9.25 -3.60 16.25
CA HIS A 308 9.55 -2.32 16.89
C HIS A 308 8.39 -1.29 16.90
N GLY A 309 7.14 -1.74 16.81
CA GLY A 309 5.98 -0.85 16.82
C GLY A 309 5.44 -0.61 18.23
N HIS A 310 4.53 0.36 18.36
CA HIS A 310 3.85 0.58 19.63
C HIS A 310 2.46 1.20 19.49
N ASN A 311 1.66 1.10 20.56
CA ASN A 311 0.31 1.65 20.67
C ASN A 311 -0.61 1.24 19.51
N PHE A 312 -0.73 -0.07 19.30
CA PHE A 312 -1.64 -0.64 18.29
C PHE A 312 -2.92 -1.15 18.92
N THR A 313 -4.02 -0.97 18.21
CA THR A 313 -5.29 -1.66 18.47
C THR A 313 -5.57 -2.65 17.35
N ILE A 314 -5.62 -3.95 17.69
CA ILE A 314 -5.90 -5.06 16.77
C ILE A 314 -7.18 -5.74 17.26
N ARG A 315 -8.32 -5.52 16.58
CA ARG A 315 -9.61 -6.00 17.10
C ARG A 315 -10.56 -6.56 16.05
N ASN A 316 -11.35 -7.52 16.46
CA ASN A 316 -12.41 -8.15 15.66
C ASN A 316 -11.91 -8.73 14.32
N ASN A 317 -10.61 -9.06 14.19
CA ASN A 317 -10.06 -9.64 12.98
C ASN A 317 -10.26 -11.15 12.96
N ARG A 318 -10.40 -11.71 11.76
CA ARG A 318 -10.39 -13.14 11.50
C ARG A 318 -9.00 -13.57 11.03
N ILE A 319 -8.22 -14.22 11.89
CA ILE A 319 -6.81 -14.54 11.69
C ILE A 319 -6.64 -16.06 11.73
N ARG A 320 -6.55 -16.70 10.57
CA ARG A 320 -6.52 -18.16 10.54
C ARG A 320 -5.64 -18.74 9.43
N LEU A 321 -5.20 -19.99 9.66
CA LEU A 321 -4.43 -20.76 8.67
C LEU A 321 -3.14 -20.03 8.24
N ASN A 322 -2.53 -19.25 9.13
CA ASN A 322 -1.24 -18.59 8.90
C ASN A 322 -0.11 -19.41 9.56
N GLY A 323 1.14 -19.16 9.15
CA GLY A 323 2.28 -19.67 9.92
C GLY A 323 2.21 -19.16 11.36
N GLU A 324 2.14 -17.84 11.55
CA GLU A 324 1.78 -17.21 12.82
C GLU A 324 0.61 -16.25 12.60
N GLY A 325 -0.32 -16.22 13.54
CA GLY A 325 -1.45 -15.31 13.44
C GLY A 325 -1.00 -13.85 13.61
N VAL A 326 -0.47 -13.51 14.79
CA VAL A 326 0.13 -12.20 15.09
C VAL A 326 1.53 -12.42 15.65
N ARG A 327 2.51 -11.65 15.17
CA ARG A 327 3.87 -11.57 15.71
C ARG A 327 4.20 -10.14 16.12
N LEU A 328 4.54 -9.95 17.40
CA LEU A 328 5.03 -8.69 17.97
C LEU A 328 6.45 -8.92 18.50
N TRP A 329 7.42 -8.20 17.94
CA TRP A 329 8.81 -8.47 18.33
C TRP A 329 9.75 -7.29 18.14
N THR A 330 10.95 -7.50 18.67
CA THR A 330 12.09 -6.60 18.50
C THR A 330 13.34 -7.44 18.20
N ARG A 331 14.15 -7.03 17.25
CA ARG A 331 15.43 -7.66 16.91
C ARG A 331 16.59 -6.66 16.92
N SER A 332 17.79 -7.11 17.25
CA SER A 332 18.96 -6.25 17.43
C SER A 332 19.54 -5.66 16.12
N ALA A 333 19.38 -6.35 15.01
CA ALA A 333 20.05 -5.99 13.75
C ALA A 333 19.52 -4.69 13.12
N VAL A 334 18.38 -4.19 13.57
CA VAL A 334 17.75 -2.96 13.03
C VAL A 334 18.28 -1.70 13.71
N GLY A 335 18.91 -1.83 14.90
CA GLY A 335 19.40 -0.69 15.67
C GLY A 335 20.56 0.08 15.03
N GLU A 336 21.36 -0.56 14.19
CA GLU A 336 22.58 0.06 13.65
C GLU A 336 22.33 1.10 12.55
N GLY A 337 21.23 0.98 11.79
CA GLY A 337 20.90 1.88 10.68
C GLY A 337 19.69 2.79 10.92
N VAL A 338 18.62 2.30 11.53
CA VAL A 338 17.33 3.00 11.66
C VAL A 338 17.13 3.66 13.01
N MET A 339 17.55 3.00 14.11
CA MET A 339 17.28 3.46 15.47
C MET A 339 17.92 4.82 15.83
N PRO A 340 19.09 5.22 15.31
CA PRO A 340 19.62 6.57 15.56
C PRO A 340 18.70 7.68 15.08
N TYR A 341 17.87 7.39 14.08
CA TYR A 341 16.93 8.35 13.49
C TYR A 341 15.52 8.30 14.11
N TRP A 342 15.28 7.30 14.97
CA TRP A 342 13.96 7.08 15.56
C TRP A 342 14.05 6.67 17.03
N PRO A 343 14.41 7.59 17.92
CA PRO A 343 14.45 7.31 19.36
C PRO A 343 13.05 6.93 19.88
N GLY A 344 13.00 5.98 20.82
CA GLY A 344 11.74 5.46 21.37
C GLY A 344 11.27 4.14 20.78
N TYR A 345 11.91 3.64 19.73
CA TYR A 345 11.61 2.35 19.09
C TYR A 345 12.57 1.23 19.47
N GLU A 346 13.08 1.28 20.67
CA GLU A 346 14.01 0.27 21.16
C GLU A 346 13.35 -1.10 21.30
N VAL A 347 12.06 -1.15 21.59
CA VAL A 347 11.28 -2.39 21.72
C VAL A 347 9.84 -2.21 21.23
N ALA A 348 9.13 -3.31 21.00
CA ALA A 348 7.68 -3.29 20.78
C ALA A 348 6.94 -3.17 22.10
N TYR A 349 5.94 -2.27 22.20
CA TYR A 349 5.19 -2.04 23.45
C TYR A 349 3.79 -1.46 23.22
N ASP A 350 2.91 -1.57 24.25
CA ASP A 350 1.54 -1.04 24.27
C ASP A 350 0.67 -1.55 23.10
N PHE A 351 0.44 -2.85 23.07
CA PHE A 351 -0.47 -3.47 22.11
C PHE A 351 -1.75 -3.95 22.78
N THR A 352 -2.89 -3.61 22.21
CA THR A 352 -4.20 -4.12 22.62
C THR A 352 -4.78 -5.03 21.55
N LEU A 353 -5.00 -6.31 21.87
CA LEU A 353 -5.60 -7.31 20.99
C LEU A 353 -6.95 -7.73 21.57
N GLU A 354 -8.06 -7.37 20.91
CA GLU A 354 -9.40 -7.58 21.45
C GLU A 354 -10.34 -8.30 20.47
N ASN A 355 -11.04 -9.30 20.98
CA ASN A 355 -12.13 -10.00 20.27
C ASN A 355 -11.71 -10.55 18.89
N ASN A 356 -10.44 -10.91 18.70
CA ASN A 356 -9.98 -11.54 17.47
C ASN A 356 -10.22 -13.05 17.51
N LEU A 357 -10.45 -13.64 16.33
CA LEU A 357 -10.45 -15.07 16.15
C LEU A 357 -9.09 -15.53 15.62
N PHE A 358 -8.34 -16.29 16.41
CA PHE A 358 -7.11 -16.99 16.03
C PHE A 358 -7.42 -18.49 15.84
N GLU A 359 -7.50 -18.93 14.59
CA GLU A 359 -7.94 -20.30 14.31
C GLU A 359 -6.97 -21.04 13.39
N THR A 360 -6.58 -22.24 13.76
CA THR A 360 -5.77 -23.15 12.93
C THR A 360 -4.44 -22.52 12.44
N ASN A 361 -3.84 -21.61 13.21
CA ASN A 361 -2.49 -21.12 12.93
C ASN A 361 -1.45 -22.06 13.54
N HIS A 362 -0.21 -22.06 13.03
CA HIS A 362 0.87 -22.74 13.73
C HIS A 362 1.07 -22.13 15.13
N THR A 363 1.08 -20.82 15.25
CA THR A 363 1.01 -20.10 16.53
C THR A 363 0.00 -18.95 16.38
N GLY A 364 -1.02 -18.89 17.23
CA GLY A 364 -2.03 -17.84 17.15
C GLY A 364 -1.43 -16.47 17.42
N PHE A 365 -0.77 -16.30 18.57
CA PHE A 365 -0.03 -15.09 18.95
C PHE A 365 1.39 -15.42 19.36
N MET A 366 2.37 -14.61 18.92
CA MET A 366 3.76 -14.68 19.34
C MET A 366 4.28 -13.31 19.73
N GLY A 367 4.71 -13.13 20.98
CA GLY A 367 5.36 -11.93 21.49
C GLY A 367 6.74 -12.24 22.04
N TYR A 368 7.80 -11.56 21.51
CA TYR A 368 9.15 -11.83 22.02
C TYR A 368 10.14 -10.70 21.83
N THR A 369 11.18 -10.67 22.67
CA THR A 369 12.39 -9.88 22.49
C THR A 369 13.48 -10.75 21.92
N GLY A 370 14.14 -10.31 20.85
CA GLY A 370 15.22 -11.05 20.20
C GLY A 370 16.41 -11.29 21.15
N GLU A 371 17.04 -12.45 21.03
CA GLU A 371 18.07 -12.93 21.97
C GLU A 371 19.25 -11.97 22.17
N LYS A 372 19.61 -11.20 21.14
CA LYS A 372 20.75 -10.26 21.19
C LYS A 372 20.44 -8.98 21.95
N ILE A 373 19.19 -8.70 22.28
CA ILE A 373 18.80 -7.55 23.11
C ILE A 373 18.80 -8.01 24.57
N THR A 374 19.69 -7.49 25.39
CA THR A 374 19.89 -7.97 26.75
C THR A 374 19.52 -6.95 27.83
N ASP A 375 19.31 -5.71 27.48
CA ASP A 375 19.12 -4.57 28.39
C ASP A 375 17.65 -4.10 28.50
N ARG A 376 16.77 -4.60 27.64
CA ARG A 376 15.35 -4.23 27.60
C ARG A 376 14.51 -5.36 27.02
N GLU A 377 13.21 -5.33 27.27
CA GLU A 377 12.27 -6.32 26.73
C GLU A 377 11.01 -5.67 26.17
N CYS A 378 10.39 -6.33 25.21
CA CYS A 378 9.05 -5.97 24.76
C CYS A 378 8.07 -6.00 25.93
N ARG A 379 7.03 -5.15 25.93
CA ARG A 379 6.15 -5.04 27.09
C ARG A 379 4.73 -4.58 26.74
N ALA A 380 3.84 -4.74 27.72
CA ALA A 380 2.47 -4.26 27.66
C ALA A 380 1.70 -4.81 26.44
N PHE A 381 1.73 -6.12 26.26
CA PHE A 381 0.88 -6.83 25.32
C PHE A 381 -0.39 -7.29 26.06
N HIS A 382 -1.53 -6.69 25.72
CA HIS A 382 -2.82 -6.95 26.37
C HIS A 382 -3.75 -7.70 25.44
N LEU A 383 -3.97 -9.00 25.72
CA LEU A 383 -4.83 -9.88 24.95
C LEU A 383 -6.13 -10.11 25.74
N ARG A 384 -7.27 -9.62 25.24
CA ARG A 384 -8.54 -9.69 25.94
C ARG A 384 -9.69 -10.11 25.02
N GLY A 385 -10.53 -11.03 25.51
CA GLY A 385 -11.74 -11.46 24.81
C GLY A 385 -11.49 -12.17 23.48
N ASN A 386 -10.26 -12.61 23.20
CA ASN A 386 -9.93 -13.31 21.96
C ASN A 386 -10.30 -14.80 22.06
N THR A 387 -10.55 -15.41 20.91
CA THR A 387 -10.70 -16.86 20.78
C THR A 387 -9.48 -17.45 20.09
N PHE A 388 -8.79 -18.38 20.76
CA PHE A 388 -7.66 -19.16 20.23
C PHE A 388 -8.12 -20.61 20.05
N ARG A 389 -8.44 -21.02 18.84
CA ARG A 389 -9.02 -22.33 18.56
C ARG A 389 -8.19 -23.12 17.55
N ASP A 390 -7.98 -24.41 17.85
CA ASP A 390 -7.33 -25.36 16.95
C ASP A 390 -5.94 -24.92 16.46
N ASN A 391 -5.25 -24.01 17.17
CA ASN A 391 -3.87 -23.66 16.85
C ASN A 391 -2.91 -24.75 17.37
N ARG A 392 -1.71 -24.85 16.80
CA ARG A 392 -0.70 -25.70 17.42
C ARG A 392 -0.32 -25.14 18.80
N VAL A 393 -0.08 -23.81 18.87
CA VAL A 393 0.06 -23.05 20.13
C VAL A 393 -0.88 -21.86 20.07
N GLY A 394 -1.71 -21.68 21.10
CA GLY A 394 -2.63 -20.52 21.15
C GLY A 394 -1.88 -19.20 21.24
N ALA A 395 -1.17 -18.95 22.34
CA ALA A 395 -0.36 -17.76 22.56
C ALA A 395 1.02 -18.13 23.12
N SER A 396 2.09 -17.52 22.61
CA SER A 396 3.47 -17.77 23.05
C SER A 396 4.19 -16.47 23.41
N PHE A 397 4.88 -16.47 24.57
CA PHE A 397 5.61 -15.30 25.07
C PHE A 397 7.03 -15.69 25.47
N SER A 398 8.00 -14.87 25.08
CA SER A 398 9.40 -15.02 25.48
C SER A 398 10.05 -13.68 25.71
N ARG A 399 10.60 -13.45 26.91
CA ARG A 399 11.28 -12.19 27.24
C ARG A 399 10.41 -10.97 26.97
N VAL A 400 9.25 -10.93 27.58
CA VAL A 400 8.31 -9.80 27.58
C VAL A 400 7.94 -9.43 29.01
N GLN A 401 7.56 -8.19 29.25
CA GLN A 401 7.18 -7.67 30.56
C GLN A 401 5.77 -7.07 30.54
N ASP A 402 5.17 -6.88 31.70
CA ASP A 402 3.93 -6.14 31.92
C ASP A 402 2.77 -6.53 30.99
N SER A 403 2.70 -7.78 30.58
CA SER A 403 1.73 -8.27 29.60
C SER A 403 0.60 -9.06 30.29
N THR A 404 -0.60 -9.05 29.70
CA THR A 404 -1.79 -9.67 30.31
C THR A 404 -2.60 -10.47 29.30
N LEU A 405 -3.13 -11.62 29.76
CA LEU A 405 -4.16 -12.41 29.08
C LEU A 405 -5.38 -12.48 29.99
N SER A 406 -6.52 -11.93 29.56
CA SER A 406 -7.76 -12.01 30.34
C SER A 406 -8.98 -12.20 29.45
N ASP A 407 -9.96 -12.91 29.96
CA ASP A 407 -11.25 -13.12 29.30
C ASP A 407 -11.15 -13.81 27.91
N ASN A 408 -10.01 -14.46 27.59
CA ASN A 408 -9.83 -15.19 26.33
C ASN A 408 -10.40 -16.61 26.43
N GLN A 409 -10.75 -17.19 25.28
CA GLN A 409 -11.15 -18.57 25.13
C GLN A 409 -10.04 -19.35 24.41
N PHE A 410 -9.54 -20.40 25.02
CA PHE A 410 -8.55 -21.30 24.43
C PHE A 410 -9.18 -22.69 24.24
N VAL A 411 -9.40 -23.09 22.99
CA VAL A 411 -10.14 -24.32 22.67
C VAL A 411 -9.31 -25.21 21.75
N SER A 412 -9.10 -26.45 22.13
CA SER A 412 -8.49 -27.51 21.31
C SER A 412 -7.11 -27.15 20.72
N ASN A 413 -6.28 -26.37 21.42
CA ASN A 413 -4.93 -26.08 20.94
C ASN A 413 -4.02 -27.32 21.17
N VAL A 414 -3.28 -27.71 20.12
CA VAL A 414 -2.69 -29.06 20.00
C VAL A 414 -1.50 -29.31 20.92
N GLU A 415 -0.66 -28.31 21.19
CA GLU A 415 0.49 -28.41 22.09
C GLU A 415 0.28 -27.65 23.39
N ALA A 416 -0.18 -26.42 23.31
CA ALA A 416 -0.47 -25.58 24.46
C ALA A 416 -1.45 -24.46 24.14
N ALA A 417 -2.32 -24.12 25.05
CA ALA A 417 -3.13 -22.90 24.96
C ALA A 417 -2.23 -21.65 25.14
N VAL A 418 -1.44 -21.64 26.22
CA VAL A 418 -0.46 -20.58 26.51
C VAL A 418 0.92 -21.20 26.72
N ARG A 419 1.94 -20.67 26.06
CA ARG A 419 3.35 -21.06 26.21
C ARG A 419 4.16 -19.90 26.78
N LEU A 420 4.79 -20.10 27.92
CA LEU A 420 5.66 -19.15 28.62
C LEU A 420 7.11 -19.66 28.58
N VAL A 421 7.98 -18.95 27.87
CA VAL A 421 9.39 -19.32 27.69
C VAL A 421 10.27 -18.46 28.57
N GLY A 422 11.01 -19.08 29.53
CA GLY A 422 11.99 -18.39 30.35
C GLY A 422 11.40 -17.40 31.36
N LYS A 423 10.21 -17.65 31.90
CA LYS A 423 9.52 -16.82 32.93
C LYS A 423 9.28 -15.37 32.48
N PRO A 424 8.57 -15.15 31.38
CA PRO A 424 8.21 -13.79 30.96
C PRO A 424 7.27 -13.11 31.97
N GLY A 425 7.29 -11.77 32.03
CA GLY A 425 6.39 -10.96 32.87
C GLY A 425 4.97 -10.90 32.31
N VAL A 426 4.29 -12.06 32.27
CA VAL A 426 2.93 -12.22 31.74
C VAL A 426 1.98 -12.66 32.83
N THR A 427 0.91 -11.90 33.05
CA THR A 427 -0.18 -12.28 33.93
C THR A 427 -1.25 -13.02 33.15
N VAL A 428 -1.43 -14.30 33.43
CA VAL A 428 -2.54 -15.11 32.92
C VAL A 428 -3.70 -15.00 33.89
N GLY A 429 -4.67 -14.14 33.56
CA GLY A 429 -5.85 -13.89 34.39
C GLY A 429 -6.99 -14.86 34.12
N ALA A 430 -8.22 -14.38 34.28
CA ALA A 430 -9.42 -15.22 34.06
C ALA A 430 -9.57 -15.51 32.56
N ASN A 431 -9.26 -16.73 32.14
CA ASN A 431 -9.46 -17.26 30.79
C ASN A 431 -10.23 -18.57 30.86
N THR A 432 -10.88 -18.94 29.75
CA THR A 432 -11.51 -20.26 29.60
C THR A 432 -10.59 -21.18 28.81
N PHE A 433 -10.37 -22.39 29.33
CA PHE A 433 -9.56 -23.44 28.70
C PHE A 433 -10.42 -24.67 28.46
N GLU A 434 -10.45 -25.17 27.23
CA GLU A 434 -11.24 -26.34 26.87
C GLU A 434 -10.44 -27.22 25.90
N ALA A 435 -10.31 -28.51 26.26
CA ALA A 435 -9.71 -29.54 25.40
C ALA A 435 -8.31 -29.24 24.86
N ASN A 436 -7.51 -28.38 25.50
CA ASN A 436 -6.11 -28.12 25.10
C ASN A 436 -5.21 -29.26 25.58
N ALA A 437 -4.12 -29.53 24.88
CA ALA A 437 -3.12 -30.53 25.36
C ALA A 437 -2.43 -30.09 26.68
N ALA A 438 -2.19 -28.76 26.79
CA ALA A 438 -1.80 -28.11 28.03
C ALA A 438 -2.44 -26.73 28.08
N ASP A 439 -2.99 -26.33 29.24
CA ASP A 439 -3.58 -24.99 29.38
C ASP A 439 -2.49 -23.92 29.48
N VAL A 440 -1.49 -24.15 30.32
CA VAL A 440 -0.28 -23.28 30.41
C VAL A 440 0.96 -24.18 30.44
N ALA A 441 1.87 -23.97 29.52
CA ALA A 441 3.16 -24.66 29.46
C ALA A 441 4.30 -23.66 29.77
N GLU A 442 5.03 -23.89 30.83
CA GLU A 442 6.26 -23.16 31.19
C GLU A 442 7.48 -23.97 30.74
N ILE A 443 8.37 -23.37 29.92
CA ILE A 443 9.55 -24.07 29.35
C ILE A 443 10.81 -23.23 29.43
#